data_762d0c94dbf1c6f3f1d8bf4853d12533
#
_entry.id   762d0c94dbf1c6f3f1d8bf4853d12533
#
_cell.length_a   1.000
_cell.length_b   1.000
_cell.length_c   1.000
_cell.angle_alpha   90.00
_cell.angle_beta   90.00
_cell.angle_gamma   90.00
#
_symmetry.space_group_name_H-M   'P 1'
#
loop_
_entity.id
_entity.type
_entity.pdbx_description
1 polymer ?
#
loop_
_entity_poly.entity_id
_entity_poly.type
_entity_poly.pdbx_seq_one_letter_code
_entity_poly.pdbx_strand_id
1 'polypeptide(L)'
;RCVLGVGLNMVLMALTAYPLAMPAARFPERRVYVWYLMFNMLFSGGTIGWYLNIKYLHLLDSIWALVLPMGLPIYNAVLLMNFFKSVPIDMNESATVDGASPLTILVRIYLPVSLPALATVGLFCFVSHWNSWYDGLVLINKSTLMPLQTLIYQLNVRIDTDNMTSEQLREMAKMSSETLNAAKVIIALAPLMCIYPFLQKYFVKGLTVGGVKG
;
A
#
# COMPACT_ATOMS: atom_id res chain seq x y z
N ARG A 1 -11.06 0.54 -4.19
CA ARG A 1 -10.00 1.09 -3.36
C ARG A 1 -8.65 0.45 -3.67
N CYS A 2 -8.46 -0.87 -3.47
CA CYS A 2 -7.16 -1.54 -3.60
C CYS A 2 -6.52 -1.31 -4.99
N VAL A 3 -7.27 -1.49 -6.08
CA VAL A 3 -6.72 -1.30 -7.44
C VAL A 3 -6.21 0.13 -7.66
N LEU A 4 -7.01 1.13 -7.31
CA LEU A 4 -6.62 2.55 -7.43
C LEU A 4 -5.47 2.90 -6.50
N GLY A 5 -5.52 2.45 -5.23
CA GLY A 5 -4.50 2.74 -4.24
C GLY A 5 -3.16 2.11 -4.60
N VAL A 6 -3.14 0.81 -4.91
CA VAL A 6 -1.91 0.12 -5.33
C VAL A 6 -1.34 0.72 -6.62
N GLY A 7 -2.19 1.01 -7.61
CA GLY A 7 -1.74 1.66 -8.85
C GLY A 7 -1.06 3.00 -8.59
N LEU A 8 -1.68 3.86 -7.77
CA LEU A 8 -1.09 5.15 -7.37
C LEU A 8 0.21 4.96 -6.59
N ASN A 9 0.23 4.04 -5.61
CA ASN A 9 1.43 3.75 -4.83
C ASN A 9 2.59 3.32 -5.73
N MET A 10 2.36 2.39 -6.66
CA MET A 10 3.40 1.88 -7.56
C MET A 10 3.99 2.99 -8.43
N VAL A 11 3.15 3.86 -8.99
CA VAL A 11 3.61 4.99 -9.81
C VAL A 11 4.44 5.96 -8.96
N LEU A 12 3.91 6.40 -7.81
CA LEU A 12 4.60 7.37 -6.95
C LEU A 12 5.88 6.80 -6.36
N MET A 13 5.89 5.53 -5.95
CA MET A 13 7.10 4.88 -5.44
C MET A 13 8.17 4.75 -6.53
N ALA A 14 7.80 4.35 -7.75
CA ALA A 14 8.76 4.23 -8.85
C ALA A 14 9.37 5.59 -9.23
N LEU A 15 8.55 6.63 -9.34
CA LEU A 15 9.00 8.00 -9.64
C LEU A 15 9.87 8.60 -8.52
N THR A 16 9.62 8.23 -7.26
CA THR A 16 10.42 8.68 -6.11
C THR A 16 11.70 7.87 -5.96
N ALA A 17 11.62 6.54 -6.05
CA ALA A 17 12.74 5.64 -5.82
C ALA A 17 13.84 5.77 -6.88
N TYR A 18 13.46 6.00 -8.15
CA TYR A 18 14.41 6.05 -9.26
C TYR A 18 15.44 7.18 -9.12
N PRO A 19 15.06 8.46 -9.01
CA PRO A 19 16.04 9.53 -8.83
C PRO A 19 16.85 9.39 -7.54
N LEU A 20 16.23 8.91 -6.47
CA LEU A 20 16.89 8.68 -5.19
C LEU A 20 17.84 7.47 -5.20
N ALA A 21 17.75 6.59 -6.17
CA ALA A 21 18.70 5.50 -6.37
C ALA A 21 19.97 5.95 -7.11
N MET A 22 19.93 7.08 -7.84
CA MET A 22 21.06 7.58 -8.62
C MET A 22 22.25 7.97 -7.72
N PRO A 23 23.51 7.90 -8.25
CA PRO A 23 24.70 8.39 -7.56
C PRO A 23 24.61 9.90 -7.26
N ALA A 24 25.31 10.35 -6.22
CA ALA A 24 25.33 11.76 -5.84
C ALA A 24 25.88 12.67 -6.93
N ALA A 25 26.75 12.16 -7.82
CA ALA A 25 27.24 12.90 -8.96
C ALA A 25 26.15 13.30 -9.98
N ARG A 26 25.08 12.47 -10.11
CA ARG A 26 23.94 12.75 -10.99
C ARG A 26 22.79 13.48 -10.29
N PHE A 27 22.66 13.31 -8.97
CA PHE A 27 21.61 13.96 -8.18
C PHE A 27 22.19 14.41 -6.81
N PRO A 28 22.89 15.58 -6.75
CA PRO A 28 23.54 16.08 -5.55
C PRO A 28 22.57 16.26 -4.37
N GLU A 29 21.37 16.79 -4.63
CA GLU A 29 20.35 17.07 -3.60
C GLU A 29 19.68 15.81 -3.04
N ARG A 30 19.97 14.64 -3.58
CA ARG A 30 19.40 13.35 -3.14
C ARG A 30 19.41 13.20 -1.62
N ARG A 31 20.48 13.65 -0.95
CA ARG A 31 20.63 13.52 0.50
C ARG A 31 19.52 14.27 1.25
N VAL A 32 19.16 15.46 0.79
CA VAL A 32 18.08 16.27 1.38
C VAL A 32 16.74 15.57 1.24
N TYR A 33 16.42 15.06 0.05
CA TYR A 33 15.16 14.32 -0.17
C TYR A 33 15.06 13.04 0.64
N VAL A 34 16.17 12.29 0.78
CA VAL A 34 16.18 11.10 1.63
C VAL A 34 15.93 11.46 3.09
N TRP A 35 16.57 12.52 3.60
CA TRP A 35 16.32 13.00 4.96
C TRP A 35 14.90 13.50 5.16
N TYR A 36 14.32 14.20 4.17
CA TYR A 36 12.91 14.61 4.19
C TYR A 36 11.97 13.40 4.28
N LEU A 37 12.20 12.35 3.50
CA LEU A 37 11.41 11.12 3.58
C LEU A 37 11.58 10.44 4.95
N MET A 38 12.81 10.33 5.47
CA MET A 38 13.06 9.76 6.79
C MET A 38 12.38 10.55 7.90
N PHE A 39 12.41 11.89 7.82
CA PHE A 39 11.69 12.74 8.75
C PHE A 39 10.19 12.44 8.76
N ASN A 40 9.56 12.38 7.58
CA ASN A 40 8.13 12.04 7.47
C ASN A 40 7.80 10.62 7.95
N MET A 41 8.74 9.69 7.89
CA MET A 41 8.56 8.34 8.41
C MET A 41 8.57 8.30 9.94
N LEU A 42 9.36 9.17 10.59
CA LEU A 42 9.52 9.21 12.03
C LEU A 42 8.48 10.11 12.72
N PHE A 43 8.03 11.17 12.03
CA PHE A 43 7.12 12.15 12.60
C PHE A 43 5.76 12.10 11.92
N SER A 44 4.71 11.95 12.72
CA SER A 44 3.32 11.93 12.27
C SER A 44 2.56 13.13 12.86
N GLY A 45 1.74 13.78 12.05
CA GLY A 45 0.84 14.86 12.49
C GLY A 45 -0.35 14.37 13.34
N GLY A 46 -0.44 13.07 13.62
CA GLY A 46 -1.53 12.48 14.36
C GLY A 46 -2.85 12.41 13.60
N THR A 47 -3.83 11.74 14.22
CA THR A 47 -5.13 11.48 13.60
C THR A 47 -5.95 12.74 13.36
N ILE A 48 -5.90 13.69 14.29
CA ILE A 48 -6.68 14.93 14.20
C ILE A 48 -6.18 15.79 13.03
N GLY A 49 -4.86 16.01 12.94
CA GLY A 49 -4.26 16.77 11.84
C GLY A 49 -4.52 16.13 10.48
N TRP A 50 -4.44 14.81 10.40
CA TRP A 50 -4.77 14.03 9.20
C TRP A 50 -6.24 14.23 8.79
N TYR A 51 -7.20 14.09 9.71
CA TYR A 51 -8.63 14.29 9.44
C TYR A 51 -8.95 15.71 8.99
N LEU A 52 -8.42 16.73 9.69
CA LEU A 52 -8.65 18.14 9.36
C LEU A 52 -8.12 18.49 7.97
N ASN A 53 -6.98 17.93 7.58
CA ASN A 53 -6.41 18.14 6.24
C ASN A 53 -7.33 17.57 5.15
N ILE A 54 -7.82 16.33 5.34
CA ILE A 54 -8.75 15.70 4.38
C ILE A 54 -10.07 16.48 4.30
N LYS A 55 -10.59 16.95 5.44
CA LYS A 55 -11.77 17.79 5.50
C LYS A 55 -11.56 19.13 4.79
N TYR A 56 -10.42 19.76 4.98
CA TYR A 56 -10.06 21.03 4.33
C TYR A 56 -9.97 20.88 2.81
N LEU A 57 -9.46 19.76 2.33
CA LEU A 57 -9.39 19.42 0.91
C LEU A 57 -10.74 18.97 0.30
N HIS A 58 -11.84 18.99 1.07
CA HIS A 58 -13.18 18.57 0.64
C HIS A 58 -13.22 17.13 0.09
N LEU A 59 -12.38 16.24 0.61
CA LEU A 59 -12.28 14.85 0.15
C LEU A 59 -13.17 13.88 0.94
N LEU A 60 -13.82 14.30 2.04
CA LEU A 60 -14.70 13.44 2.84
C LEU A 60 -15.79 12.80 1.95
N ASP A 61 -16.20 11.59 2.32
CA ASP A 61 -17.19 10.80 1.59
C ASP A 61 -16.83 10.52 0.12
N SER A 62 -15.55 10.41 -0.19
CA SER A 62 -15.02 10.12 -1.52
C SER A 62 -14.03 8.96 -1.50
N ILE A 63 -13.90 8.24 -2.61
CA ILE A 63 -12.89 7.19 -2.76
C ILE A 63 -11.46 7.75 -2.62
N TRP A 64 -11.27 9.03 -2.98
CA TRP A 64 -9.97 9.70 -2.91
C TRP A 64 -9.53 9.97 -1.47
N ALA A 65 -10.46 10.11 -0.52
CA ALA A 65 -10.13 10.18 0.91
C ALA A 65 -9.44 8.90 1.41
N LEU A 66 -9.75 7.76 0.81
CA LEU A 66 -9.18 6.45 1.17
C LEU A 66 -7.91 6.11 0.39
N VAL A 67 -7.61 6.82 -0.70
CA VAL A 67 -6.51 6.50 -1.61
C VAL A 67 -5.35 7.49 -1.46
N LEU A 68 -5.63 8.80 -1.50
CA LEU A 68 -4.59 9.84 -1.53
C LEU A 68 -3.72 9.90 -0.27
N PRO A 69 -4.26 9.78 0.96
CA PRO A 69 -3.44 9.85 2.16
C PRO A 69 -2.39 8.74 2.28
N MET A 70 -2.65 7.58 1.64
CA MET A 70 -1.73 6.45 1.55
C MET A 70 -0.95 6.42 0.23
N GLY A 71 -0.93 7.52 -0.53
CA GLY A 71 -0.40 7.57 -1.90
C GLY A 71 1.09 7.22 -2.01
N LEU A 72 1.91 7.63 -1.05
CA LEU A 72 3.35 7.31 -1.02
C LEU A 72 3.73 6.59 0.29
N PRO A 73 3.70 5.26 0.34
CA PRO A 73 4.20 4.50 1.48
C PRO A 73 5.73 4.57 1.53
N ILE A 74 6.26 5.47 2.36
CA ILE A 74 7.68 5.86 2.38
C ILE A 74 8.58 4.66 2.63
N TYR A 75 8.23 3.77 3.55
CA TYR A 75 8.99 2.55 3.81
C TYR A 75 9.16 1.69 2.54
N ASN A 76 8.07 1.46 1.81
CA ASN A 76 8.11 0.69 0.57
C ASN A 76 8.88 1.42 -0.55
N ALA A 77 8.81 2.76 -0.60
CA ALA A 77 9.60 3.57 -1.53
C ALA A 77 11.11 3.44 -1.25
N VAL A 78 11.52 3.43 0.02
CA VAL A 78 12.92 3.22 0.43
C VAL A 78 13.37 1.79 0.11
N LEU A 79 12.53 0.78 0.31
CA LEU A 79 12.84 -0.59 -0.13
C LEU A 79 13.08 -0.64 -1.64
N LEU A 80 12.17 -0.07 -2.42
CA LEU A 80 12.29 -0.04 -3.89
C LEU A 80 13.54 0.74 -4.32
N MET A 81 13.85 1.87 -3.69
CA MET A 81 15.07 2.63 -3.92
C MET A 81 16.32 1.76 -3.72
N ASN A 82 16.37 0.94 -2.66
CA ASN A 82 17.50 0.07 -2.42
C ASN A 82 17.63 -1.03 -3.47
N PHE A 83 16.52 -1.57 -3.97
CA PHE A 83 16.55 -2.47 -5.10
C PHE A 83 17.05 -1.79 -6.38
N PHE A 84 16.60 -0.59 -6.67
CA PHE A 84 17.08 0.17 -7.83
C PHE A 84 18.57 0.46 -7.76
N LYS A 85 19.16 0.64 -6.56
CA LYS A 85 20.61 0.78 -6.39
C LYS A 85 21.39 -0.50 -6.72
N SER A 86 20.76 -1.67 -6.66
CA SER A 86 21.41 -2.93 -7.02
C SER A 86 21.46 -3.18 -8.54
N VAL A 87 20.72 -2.40 -9.32
CA VAL A 87 20.82 -2.44 -10.80
C VAL A 87 22.17 -1.88 -11.22
N PRO A 88 22.95 -2.58 -12.08
CA PRO A 88 24.25 -2.10 -12.54
C PRO A 88 24.15 -0.73 -13.20
N ILE A 89 25.00 0.19 -12.75
CA ILE A 89 24.97 1.57 -13.22
C ILE A 89 25.31 1.67 -14.73
N ASP A 90 26.12 0.74 -15.25
CA ASP A 90 26.52 0.66 -16.64
C ASP A 90 25.32 0.57 -17.60
N MET A 91 24.23 -0.10 -17.17
CA MET A 91 22.98 -0.15 -17.96
C MET A 91 22.34 1.24 -18.10
N ASN A 92 22.42 2.05 -17.05
CA ASN A 92 21.93 3.43 -17.08
C ASN A 92 22.84 4.31 -17.93
N GLU A 93 24.15 4.14 -17.85
CA GLU A 93 25.15 4.92 -18.58
C GLU A 93 25.05 4.66 -20.07
N SER A 94 25.02 3.39 -20.48
CA SER A 94 24.87 3.01 -21.89
C SER A 94 23.58 3.59 -22.48
N ALA A 95 22.45 3.45 -21.81
CA ALA A 95 21.18 4.01 -22.27
C ALA A 95 21.21 5.55 -22.35
N THR A 96 21.96 6.20 -21.44
CA THR A 96 22.11 7.67 -21.47
C THR A 96 22.95 8.11 -22.69
N VAL A 97 24.00 7.36 -23.03
CA VAL A 97 24.82 7.60 -24.25
C VAL A 97 23.98 7.42 -25.51
N ASP A 98 23.06 6.43 -25.51
CA ASP A 98 22.09 6.20 -26.60
C ASP A 98 20.98 7.27 -26.67
N GLY A 99 21.03 8.31 -25.82
CA GLY A 99 20.07 9.41 -25.80
C GLY A 99 18.73 9.10 -25.11
N ALA A 100 18.62 8.02 -24.36
CA ALA A 100 17.38 7.68 -23.66
C ALA A 100 17.08 8.70 -22.54
N SER A 101 15.81 9.16 -22.46
CA SER A 101 15.35 10.01 -21.38
C SER A 101 15.30 9.27 -20.03
N PRO A 102 15.41 9.96 -18.90
CA PRO A 102 15.33 9.32 -17.57
C PRO A 102 14.07 8.48 -17.38
N LEU A 103 12.93 8.94 -17.90
CA LEU A 103 11.66 8.19 -17.82
C LEU A 103 11.72 6.92 -18.69
N THR A 104 12.35 6.99 -19.86
CA THR A 104 12.56 5.82 -20.73
C THR A 104 13.44 4.78 -20.04
N ILE A 105 14.51 5.22 -19.38
CA ILE A 105 15.41 4.35 -18.62
C ILE A 105 14.66 3.70 -17.46
N LEU A 106 13.87 4.47 -16.70
CA LEU A 106 13.04 3.93 -15.64
C LEU A 106 12.11 2.82 -16.16
N VAL A 107 11.33 3.13 -17.21
CA VAL A 107 10.27 2.22 -17.68
C VAL A 107 10.85 1.00 -18.42
N ARG A 108 11.91 1.16 -19.22
CA ARG A 108 12.46 0.07 -20.05
C ARG A 108 13.57 -0.74 -19.40
N ILE A 109 14.24 -0.20 -18.39
CA ILE A 109 15.36 -0.87 -17.71
C ILE A 109 15.04 -1.17 -16.26
N TYR A 110 14.81 -0.14 -15.43
CA TYR A 110 14.67 -0.32 -13.98
C TYR A 110 13.42 -1.12 -13.60
N LEU A 111 12.25 -0.79 -14.16
CA LEU A 111 11.02 -1.52 -13.81
C LEU A 111 11.08 -2.99 -14.24
N PRO A 112 11.49 -3.37 -15.47
CA PRO A 112 11.57 -4.79 -15.85
C PRO A 112 12.58 -5.58 -15.05
N VAL A 113 13.77 -5.03 -14.79
CA VAL A 113 14.82 -5.69 -13.99
C VAL A 113 14.39 -5.87 -12.53
N SER A 114 13.61 -4.93 -11.99
CA SER A 114 13.15 -4.93 -10.59
C SER A 114 11.76 -5.56 -10.40
N LEU A 115 11.23 -6.32 -11.35
CA LEU A 115 9.90 -6.97 -11.23
C LEU A 115 9.70 -7.75 -9.91
N PRO A 116 10.67 -8.51 -9.37
CA PRO A 116 10.51 -9.18 -8.09
C PRO A 116 10.32 -8.21 -6.92
N ALA A 117 11.07 -7.09 -6.91
CA ALA A 117 10.94 -6.06 -5.91
C ALA A 117 9.59 -5.33 -6.02
N LEU A 118 9.18 -5.00 -7.25
CA LEU A 118 7.88 -4.38 -7.53
C LEU A 118 6.73 -5.27 -7.08
N ALA A 119 6.80 -6.58 -7.32
CA ALA A 119 5.80 -7.53 -6.84
C ALA A 119 5.73 -7.54 -5.31
N THR A 120 6.88 -7.48 -4.63
CA THR A 120 6.96 -7.46 -3.17
C THR A 120 6.33 -6.18 -2.57
N VAL A 121 6.77 -5.01 -3.04
CA VAL A 121 6.23 -3.74 -2.52
C VAL A 121 4.76 -3.55 -2.92
N GLY A 122 4.36 -4.04 -4.10
CA GLY A 122 2.98 -4.07 -4.55
C GLY A 122 2.08 -4.91 -3.65
N LEU A 123 2.57 -6.09 -3.20
CA LEU A 123 1.86 -6.90 -2.21
C LEU A 123 1.70 -6.14 -0.89
N PHE A 124 2.76 -5.49 -0.38
CA PHE A 124 2.68 -4.73 0.86
C PHE A 124 1.65 -3.59 0.75
N CYS A 125 1.63 -2.88 -0.38
CA CYS A 125 0.62 -1.85 -0.63
C CYS A 125 -0.79 -2.45 -0.69
N PHE A 126 -0.97 -3.59 -1.36
CA PHE A 126 -2.26 -4.26 -1.43
C PHE A 126 -2.77 -4.67 -0.05
N VAL A 127 -1.92 -5.33 0.76
CA VAL A 127 -2.25 -5.76 2.12
C VAL A 127 -2.62 -4.56 3.00
N SER A 128 -1.87 -3.46 2.89
CA SER A 128 -2.14 -2.22 3.63
C SER A 128 -3.50 -1.63 3.27
N HIS A 129 -3.81 -1.50 1.98
CA HIS A 129 -5.11 -1.00 1.51
C HIS A 129 -6.25 -1.95 1.84
N TRP A 130 -6.02 -3.27 1.76
CA TRP A 130 -7.04 -4.27 2.05
C TRP A 130 -7.42 -4.27 3.53
N ASN A 131 -6.44 -4.25 4.43
CA ASN A 131 -6.66 -4.35 5.87
C ASN A 131 -7.04 -3.02 6.54
N SER A 132 -6.95 -1.90 5.85
CA SER A 132 -7.29 -0.60 6.43
C SER A 132 -8.79 -0.46 6.64
N TRP A 133 -9.21 -0.35 7.88
CA TRP A 133 -10.59 -0.22 8.31
C TRP A 133 -10.86 1.16 8.95
N TYR A 134 -9.85 1.72 9.62
CA TYR A 134 -9.98 2.93 10.42
C TYR A 134 -10.31 4.18 9.59
N ASP A 135 -9.65 4.35 8.46
CA ASP A 135 -9.89 5.45 7.54
C ASP A 135 -11.32 5.40 6.93
N GLY A 136 -11.83 4.20 6.63
CA GLY A 136 -13.22 4.03 6.24
C GLY A 136 -14.20 4.44 7.34
N LEU A 137 -13.88 4.13 8.59
CA LEU A 137 -14.71 4.48 9.75
C LEU A 137 -14.78 6.00 9.98
N VAL A 138 -13.67 6.70 9.79
CA VAL A 138 -13.52 8.13 10.11
C VAL A 138 -13.91 9.05 8.94
N LEU A 139 -13.65 8.63 7.70
CA LEU A 139 -13.77 9.50 6.52
C LEU A 139 -15.00 9.24 5.67
N ILE A 140 -15.68 8.07 5.83
CA ILE A 140 -16.77 7.67 4.97
C ILE A 140 -18.05 7.48 5.78
N ASN A 141 -19.06 8.29 5.43
CA ASN A 141 -20.42 8.16 5.98
C ASN A 141 -21.34 7.42 5.01
N LYS A 142 -21.05 7.47 3.70
CA LYS A 142 -21.85 6.80 2.67
C LYS A 142 -21.64 5.29 2.70
N SER A 143 -22.68 4.51 2.96
CA SER A 143 -22.62 3.04 3.00
C SER A 143 -22.10 2.40 1.70
N THR A 144 -22.38 3.02 0.55
CA THR A 144 -21.95 2.54 -0.78
C THR A 144 -20.44 2.62 -1.02
N LEU A 145 -19.72 3.47 -0.28
CA LEU A 145 -18.27 3.65 -0.41
C LEU A 145 -17.49 2.99 0.73
N MET A 146 -18.18 2.41 1.70
CA MET A 146 -17.56 1.87 2.91
C MET A 146 -16.73 0.62 2.58
N PRO A 147 -15.43 0.59 2.98
CA PRO A 147 -14.60 -0.59 2.78
C PRO A 147 -15.11 -1.81 3.53
N LEU A 148 -14.87 -3.01 2.98
CA LEU A 148 -15.29 -4.27 3.58
C LEU A 148 -14.76 -4.45 5.02
N GLN A 149 -13.50 -4.12 5.25
CA GLN A 149 -12.89 -4.22 6.60
C GLN A 149 -13.56 -3.29 7.62
N THR A 150 -13.98 -2.10 7.18
CA THR A 150 -14.75 -1.17 8.02
C THR A 150 -16.13 -1.75 8.37
N LEU A 151 -16.81 -2.37 7.41
CA LEU A 151 -18.09 -3.05 7.65
C LEU A 151 -17.93 -4.21 8.62
N ILE A 152 -16.90 -5.06 8.44
CA ILE A 152 -16.60 -6.16 9.36
C ILE A 152 -16.33 -5.64 10.78
N TYR A 153 -15.56 -4.55 10.90
CA TYR A 153 -15.31 -3.91 12.19
C TYR A 153 -16.61 -3.40 12.84
N GLN A 154 -17.45 -2.70 12.09
CA GLN A 154 -18.74 -2.20 12.61
C GLN A 154 -19.67 -3.32 13.03
N LEU A 155 -19.71 -4.45 12.31
CA LEU A 155 -20.48 -5.62 12.70
C LEU A 155 -20.00 -6.24 14.02
N ASN A 156 -18.75 -6.07 14.41
CA ASN A 156 -18.24 -6.52 15.69
C ASN A 156 -18.58 -5.57 16.85
N VAL A 157 -18.66 -4.28 16.56
CA VAL A 157 -18.89 -3.22 17.59
C VAL A 157 -20.38 -2.95 17.79
N ARG A 158 -21.20 -3.10 16.74
CA ARG A 158 -22.64 -2.75 16.74
C ARG A 158 -23.55 -3.88 17.19
N ILE A 159 -23.09 -4.87 17.93
CA ILE A 159 -23.98 -5.75 18.70
C ILE A 159 -24.40 -4.97 19.94
N ASP A 160 -25.19 -3.91 19.71
CA ASP A 160 -25.82 -3.12 20.76
C ASP A 160 -27.06 -3.91 21.23
N THR A 161 -26.87 -4.74 22.23
CA THR A 161 -27.92 -5.59 22.82
C THR A 161 -29.00 -4.78 23.53
N ASP A 162 -28.75 -3.51 23.84
CA ASP A 162 -29.63 -2.69 24.67
C ASP A 162 -30.91 -2.25 23.95
N ASN A 163 -30.92 -2.26 22.62
CA ASN A 163 -32.07 -1.87 21.78
C ASN A 163 -32.73 -3.04 21.03
N MET A 164 -32.35 -4.28 21.30
CA MET A 164 -32.91 -5.46 20.63
C MET A 164 -34.19 -5.96 21.28
N THR A 165 -35.16 -6.33 20.44
CA THR A 165 -36.34 -7.05 20.91
C THR A 165 -35.99 -8.45 21.36
N SER A 166 -36.81 -9.03 22.26
CA SER A 166 -36.57 -10.37 22.82
C SER A 166 -36.52 -11.47 21.72
N GLU A 167 -37.16 -11.26 20.61
CA GLU A 167 -37.11 -12.16 19.44
C GLU A 167 -35.78 -12.05 18.69
N GLN A 168 -35.27 -10.85 18.47
CA GLN A 168 -33.98 -10.60 17.84
C GLN A 168 -32.82 -11.14 18.71
N LEU A 169 -32.91 -11.01 20.02
CA LEU A 169 -31.95 -11.62 20.96
C LEU A 169 -31.97 -13.15 20.89
N ARG A 170 -33.14 -13.77 20.73
CA ARG A 170 -33.28 -15.22 20.58
C ARG A 170 -32.74 -15.71 19.21
N GLU A 171 -32.95 -14.98 18.13
CA GLU A 171 -32.40 -15.30 16.82
C GLU A 171 -30.87 -15.16 16.80
N MET A 172 -30.32 -14.11 17.41
CA MET A 172 -28.87 -13.97 17.57
C MET A 172 -28.25 -15.05 18.47
N ALA A 173 -28.94 -15.45 19.55
CA ALA A 173 -28.49 -16.55 20.39
C ALA A 173 -28.51 -17.91 19.66
N LYS A 174 -29.32 -18.07 18.63
CA LYS A 174 -29.35 -19.25 17.75
C LYS A 174 -28.23 -19.22 16.68
N MET A 175 -27.81 -18.04 16.27
CA MET A 175 -26.65 -17.89 15.40
C MET A 175 -25.39 -17.98 16.27
N SER A 176 -24.70 -19.11 16.23
CA SER A 176 -23.43 -19.25 16.93
C SER A 176 -22.52 -18.07 16.57
N SER A 177 -22.14 -17.26 17.55
CA SER A 177 -21.21 -16.14 17.36
C SER A 177 -19.88 -16.60 16.73
N GLU A 178 -19.53 -17.86 16.95
CA GLU A 178 -18.36 -18.53 16.37
C GLU A 178 -18.49 -18.72 14.87
N THR A 179 -19.65 -19.14 14.37
CA THR A 179 -19.89 -19.32 12.93
C THR A 179 -19.85 -17.98 12.19
N LEU A 180 -20.44 -16.94 12.77
CA LEU A 180 -20.39 -15.59 12.18
C LEU A 180 -18.97 -15.04 12.16
N ASN A 181 -18.19 -15.23 13.23
CA ASN A 181 -16.81 -14.81 13.31
C ASN A 181 -15.92 -15.59 12.33
N ALA A 182 -16.12 -16.90 12.20
CA ALA A 182 -15.43 -17.72 11.22
C ALA A 182 -15.70 -17.25 9.78
N ALA A 183 -16.96 -16.95 9.45
CA ALA A 183 -17.34 -16.43 8.14
C ALA A 183 -16.67 -15.07 7.84
N LYS A 184 -16.63 -14.14 8.81
CA LYS A 184 -15.94 -12.84 8.66
C LYS A 184 -14.44 -13.03 8.39
N VAL A 185 -13.79 -13.94 9.10
CA VAL A 185 -12.37 -14.26 8.91
C VAL A 185 -12.12 -14.81 7.51
N ILE A 186 -12.93 -15.76 7.06
CA ILE A 186 -12.81 -16.34 5.70
C ILE A 186 -12.98 -15.25 4.64
N ILE A 187 -14.00 -14.40 4.75
CA ILE A 187 -14.25 -13.30 3.80
C ILE A 187 -13.07 -12.30 3.80
N ALA A 188 -12.52 -11.97 4.97
CA ALA A 188 -11.39 -11.07 5.09
C ALA A 188 -10.09 -11.65 4.48
N LEU A 189 -9.88 -12.96 4.60
CA LEU A 189 -8.66 -13.63 4.12
C LEU A 189 -8.73 -14.06 2.65
N ALA A 190 -9.92 -14.31 2.10
CA ALA A 190 -10.10 -14.87 0.76
C ALA A 190 -9.33 -14.11 -0.34
N PRO A 191 -9.38 -12.76 -0.46
CA PRO A 191 -8.63 -12.06 -1.49
C PRO A 191 -7.11 -12.15 -1.33
N LEU A 192 -6.61 -12.19 -0.08
CA LEU A 192 -5.18 -12.37 0.20
C LEU A 192 -4.72 -13.76 -0.25
N MET A 193 -5.52 -14.79 0.05
CA MET A 193 -5.23 -16.17 -0.38
C MET A 193 -5.26 -16.31 -1.90
N CYS A 194 -6.15 -15.58 -2.60
CA CYS A 194 -6.20 -15.59 -4.06
C CYS A 194 -4.99 -14.90 -4.71
N ILE A 195 -4.48 -13.82 -4.13
CA ILE A 195 -3.36 -13.05 -4.71
C ILE A 195 -2.01 -13.72 -4.43
N TYR A 196 -1.86 -14.36 -3.27
CA TYR A 196 -0.60 -14.95 -2.84
C TYR A 196 0.05 -15.90 -3.88
N PRO A 197 -0.64 -16.86 -4.52
CA PRO A 197 -0.02 -17.77 -5.51
C PRO A 197 0.55 -17.02 -6.73
N PHE A 198 -0.09 -15.93 -7.14
CA PHE A 198 0.40 -15.12 -8.28
C PHE A 198 1.71 -14.39 -7.96
N LEU A 199 1.89 -14.02 -6.71
CA LEU A 199 3.08 -13.27 -6.27
C LEU A 199 4.21 -14.20 -5.83
N GLN A 200 3.90 -15.39 -5.34
CA GLN A 200 4.88 -16.39 -4.89
C GLN A 200 5.95 -16.68 -5.94
N LYS A 201 5.58 -16.77 -7.22
CA LYS A 201 6.51 -16.99 -8.33
C LYS A 201 7.61 -15.93 -8.46
N TYR A 202 7.33 -14.69 -8.03
CA TYR A 202 8.31 -13.60 -8.07
C TYR A 202 9.22 -13.61 -6.84
N PHE A 203 8.69 -14.02 -5.67
CA PHE A 203 9.50 -14.19 -4.45
C PHE A 203 10.57 -15.27 -4.60
N VAL A 204 10.20 -16.42 -5.14
CA VAL A 204 11.15 -17.53 -5.33
C VAL A 204 12.29 -17.13 -6.26
N LYS A 205 12.02 -16.38 -7.33
CA LYS A 205 13.05 -15.90 -8.26
C LYS A 205 13.93 -14.79 -7.66
N GLY A 206 13.40 -13.94 -6.78
CA GLY A 206 14.15 -12.85 -6.15
C GLY A 206 15.16 -13.31 -5.11
N LEU A 207 14.84 -14.37 -4.36
CA LEU A 207 15.72 -14.94 -3.33
C LEU A 207 16.96 -15.64 -3.93
N THR A 208 16.84 -16.22 -5.12
CA THR A 208 17.95 -16.91 -5.79
C THR A 208 18.98 -15.95 -6.37
N VAL A 209 18.60 -14.72 -6.76
CA VAL A 209 19.52 -13.71 -7.32
C VAL A 209 20.32 -12.99 -6.22
N GLY A 210 19.78 -12.91 -4.99
CA GLY A 210 20.48 -12.35 -3.83
C GLY A 210 21.41 -13.31 -3.09
N GLY A 211 21.24 -14.61 -3.30
CA GLY A 211 21.97 -15.66 -2.58
C GLY A 211 23.30 -16.10 -3.20
N VAL A 212 23.65 -15.62 -4.39
CA VAL A 212 24.91 -15.96 -5.09
C VAL A 212 25.89 -14.79 -5.01
N LYS A 213 26.28 -14.40 -3.78
CA LYS A 213 27.49 -13.66 -3.45
C LYS A 213 28.13 -14.36 -2.27
N GLY A 214 28.69 -15.53 -2.54
CA GLY A 214 29.67 -16.20 -1.74
C GLY A 214 30.95 -16.34 -2.57
#